data_37dab8bf9de913928feaa23e03946e68
#
_entry.id   37dab8bf9de913928feaa23e03946e68
#
_cell.length_a   1.000
_cell.length_b   1.000
_cell.length_c   1.000
_cell.angle_alpha   90.00
_cell.angle_beta   90.00
_cell.angle_gamma   90.00
#
_symmetry.space_group_name_H-M   'P 1'
#
loop_
_entity.id
_entity.type
_entity.pdbx_description
1 polymer ?
#
loop_
_entity_poly.entity_id
_entity_poly.type
_entity_poly.pdbx_seq_one_letter_code
_entity_poly.pdbx_strand_id
1 'polypeptide(L)'
;MAQEETRQRFALVAGEASGDLLAGLLLDGLKTRWPQMQAVGIGGPQMLRRGFESWWPQEKLAVRGYVEVLRHYAEIAGIRRQLKARLLREGAELFIGVDAPDFNLDLEAGLRERGMKTAHFVCPSIWAWRPERVQKLRAAVDHVLCIFPFEPALLAKQGIAASYVGHPLANVIPMAPDRAAARTALGLDAEAPVVALLPGSRRSELRYLGDRFLAAAALMQQARPELRFVLPALPSLRGEVEQLIAGSAMKGRVQLIDGRSHAALAACDVTLIASGTATLEAALFKRPMVIAYNMNPMSWALMRRKQLQPWVGLPNILCGEFVVPELIQEAATPQGLAEATLAWLASPDKVHALQQRFSALHAELQRDTPTLCADAIQKVLEG
;
A
#
# COMPACT_ATOMS: atom_id res chain seq x y z
N MET A 1 -0.38 -22.04 -45.85
CA MET A 1 -0.71 -22.37 -44.44
C MET A 1 -0.16 -21.22 -43.61
N ALA A 2 -1.04 -20.31 -43.17
CA ALA A 2 -0.66 -19.26 -42.21
C ALA A 2 -0.35 -19.98 -40.89
N GLN A 3 0.86 -19.82 -40.38
CA GLN A 3 1.19 -20.17 -39.02
C GLN A 3 0.19 -19.39 -38.13
N GLU A 4 -0.69 -20.07 -37.45
CA GLU A 4 -1.38 -19.51 -36.29
C GLU A 4 -0.26 -19.12 -35.32
N GLU A 5 0.12 -17.85 -35.30
CA GLU A 5 0.92 -17.28 -34.22
C GLU A 5 0.19 -17.60 -32.94
N THR A 6 0.71 -18.54 -32.18
CA THR A 6 0.16 -18.96 -30.88
C THR A 6 0.14 -17.71 -30.01
N ARG A 7 -1.02 -17.09 -29.86
CA ARG A 7 -1.19 -15.89 -29.03
C ARG A 7 -0.86 -16.27 -27.61
N GLN A 8 0.24 -15.74 -27.08
CA GLN A 8 0.64 -15.94 -25.69
C GLN A 8 -0.49 -15.54 -24.74
N ARG A 9 -0.83 -16.40 -23.81
CA ARG A 9 -1.87 -16.14 -22.82
C ARG A 9 -1.27 -16.04 -21.44
N PHE A 10 -1.39 -14.87 -20.83
CA PHE A 10 -0.94 -14.59 -19.48
C PHE A 10 -2.13 -14.41 -18.55
N ALA A 11 -2.07 -15.08 -17.42
CA ALA A 11 -3.12 -15.02 -16.41
C ALA A 11 -2.67 -14.14 -15.23
N LEU A 12 -3.57 -13.25 -14.76
CA LEU A 12 -3.29 -12.37 -13.62
C LEU A 12 -4.44 -12.41 -12.63
N VAL A 13 -4.11 -12.26 -11.35
CA VAL A 13 -5.12 -12.07 -10.29
C VAL A 13 -4.72 -10.91 -9.39
N ALA A 14 -5.59 -9.89 -9.36
CA ALA A 14 -5.52 -8.77 -8.43
C ALA A 14 -6.81 -8.71 -7.61
N GLY A 15 -6.72 -8.97 -6.31
CA GLY A 15 -7.89 -9.11 -5.41
C GLY A 15 -8.41 -7.78 -4.84
N GLU A 16 -7.67 -6.68 -4.92
CA GLU A 16 -8.01 -5.38 -4.33
C GLU A 16 -7.66 -4.23 -5.29
N ALA A 17 -8.22 -3.04 -5.02
CA ALA A 17 -7.99 -1.85 -5.85
C ALA A 17 -6.50 -1.46 -5.97
N SER A 18 -5.72 -1.64 -4.89
CA SER A 18 -4.26 -1.43 -4.92
C SER A 18 -3.57 -2.41 -5.87
N GLY A 19 -3.93 -3.69 -5.79
CA GLY A 19 -3.42 -4.73 -6.69
C GLY A 19 -3.84 -4.49 -8.16
N ASP A 20 -5.06 -4.01 -8.40
CA ASP A 20 -5.55 -3.66 -9.74
C ASP A 20 -4.74 -2.53 -10.40
N LEU A 21 -4.38 -1.50 -9.61
CA LEU A 21 -3.49 -0.43 -10.09
C LEU A 21 -2.11 -0.99 -10.48
N LEU A 22 -1.53 -1.82 -9.63
CA LEU A 22 -0.22 -2.46 -9.86
C LEU A 22 -0.25 -3.38 -11.09
N ALA A 23 -1.28 -4.22 -11.18
CA ALA A 23 -1.49 -5.11 -12.32
C ALA A 23 -1.71 -4.33 -13.63
N GLY A 24 -2.35 -3.15 -13.56
CA GLY A 24 -2.48 -2.25 -14.69
C GLY A 24 -1.12 -1.81 -15.25
N LEU A 25 -0.21 -1.35 -14.39
CA LEU A 25 1.15 -0.96 -14.79
C LEU A 25 1.95 -2.16 -15.34
N LEU A 26 1.82 -3.32 -14.72
CA LEU A 26 2.41 -4.56 -15.24
C LEU A 26 1.89 -4.87 -16.65
N LEU A 27 0.58 -4.76 -16.88
CA LEU A 27 -0.04 -4.97 -18.20
C LEU A 27 0.48 -4.00 -19.26
N ASP A 28 0.75 -2.74 -18.90
CA ASP A 28 1.35 -1.76 -19.82
C ASP A 28 2.72 -2.25 -20.32
N GLY A 29 3.58 -2.72 -19.42
CA GLY A 29 4.89 -3.29 -19.77
C GLY A 29 4.79 -4.58 -20.58
N LEU A 30 3.93 -5.51 -20.15
CA LEU A 30 3.74 -6.78 -20.85
C LEU A 30 3.22 -6.57 -22.28
N LYS A 31 2.24 -5.67 -22.48
CA LYS A 31 1.69 -5.37 -23.83
C LYS A 31 2.67 -4.65 -24.74
N THR A 32 3.56 -3.86 -24.17
CA THR A 32 4.65 -3.26 -24.95
C THR A 32 5.60 -4.33 -25.47
N ARG A 33 5.90 -5.34 -24.67
CA ARG A 33 6.81 -6.44 -25.02
C ARG A 33 6.11 -7.51 -25.91
N TRP A 34 4.87 -7.85 -25.61
CA TRP A 34 4.05 -8.83 -26.31
C TRP A 34 2.70 -8.23 -26.75
N PRO A 35 2.67 -7.45 -27.85
CA PRO A 35 1.48 -6.72 -28.26
C PRO A 35 0.26 -7.60 -28.56
N GLN A 36 0.49 -8.85 -28.96
CA GLN A 36 -0.56 -9.80 -29.31
C GLN A 36 -1.02 -10.69 -28.14
N MET A 37 -0.44 -10.51 -26.95
CA MET A 37 -0.80 -11.32 -25.79
C MET A 37 -2.27 -11.16 -25.39
N GLN A 38 -2.85 -12.23 -24.87
CA GLN A 38 -4.12 -12.21 -24.17
C GLN A 38 -3.87 -12.19 -22.66
N ALA A 39 -4.53 -11.27 -21.95
CA ALA A 39 -4.44 -11.17 -20.51
C ALA A 39 -5.80 -11.51 -19.89
N VAL A 40 -5.84 -12.53 -19.03
CA VAL A 40 -7.08 -13.13 -18.50
C VAL A 40 -6.98 -13.37 -16.99
N GLY A 41 -8.11 -13.49 -16.29
CA GLY A 41 -8.12 -13.91 -14.88
C GLY A 41 -9.10 -13.15 -14.00
N ILE A 42 -8.63 -12.51 -12.91
CA ILE A 42 -9.45 -11.69 -12.00
C ILE A 42 -8.79 -10.34 -11.82
N GLY A 43 -9.50 -9.27 -12.16
CA GLY A 43 -8.98 -7.92 -12.05
C GLY A 43 -10.09 -6.87 -12.07
N GLY A 44 -9.71 -5.65 -11.74
CA GLY A 44 -10.62 -4.52 -11.63
C GLY A 44 -10.55 -3.53 -12.80
N PRO A 45 -11.08 -2.32 -12.59
CA PRO A 45 -11.23 -1.31 -13.65
C PRO A 45 -9.91 -0.89 -14.31
N GLN A 46 -8.78 -0.91 -13.60
CA GLN A 46 -7.49 -0.50 -14.17
C GLN A 46 -6.97 -1.53 -15.18
N MET A 47 -7.14 -2.81 -14.88
CA MET A 47 -6.81 -3.90 -15.78
C MET A 47 -7.77 -3.96 -16.97
N LEU A 48 -9.09 -3.81 -16.74
CA LEU A 48 -10.12 -3.82 -17.79
C LEU A 48 -9.89 -2.74 -18.84
N ARG A 49 -9.52 -1.51 -18.45
CA ARG A 49 -9.19 -0.42 -19.40
C ARG A 49 -8.00 -0.76 -20.31
N ARG A 50 -7.20 -1.72 -19.93
CA ARG A 50 -6.04 -2.22 -20.70
C ARG A 50 -6.35 -3.49 -21.49
N GLY A 51 -7.65 -3.79 -21.70
CA GLY A 51 -8.10 -4.95 -22.47
C GLY A 51 -7.80 -6.28 -21.78
N PHE A 52 -7.85 -6.30 -20.45
CA PHE A 52 -7.86 -7.52 -19.65
C PHE A 52 -9.24 -8.16 -19.64
N GLU A 53 -9.32 -9.48 -19.75
CA GLU A 53 -10.55 -10.23 -19.64
C GLU A 53 -10.72 -10.76 -18.21
N SER A 54 -11.60 -10.13 -17.42
CA SER A 54 -11.90 -10.61 -16.07
C SER A 54 -12.98 -11.69 -16.08
N TRP A 55 -12.66 -12.86 -15.51
CA TRP A 55 -13.58 -14.01 -15.46
C TRP A 55 -14.47 -14.02 -14.22
N TRP A 56 -14.07 -13.34 -13.16
CA TRP A 56 -14.86 -13.12 -11.94
C TRP A 56 -14.75 -11.66 -11.51
N PRO A 57 -15.79 -11.11 -10.85
CA PRO A 57 -15.71 -9.79 -10.27
C PRO A 57 -14.61 -9.73 -9.17
N GLN A 58 -13.77 -8.69 -9.21
CA GLN A 58 -12.69 -8.48 -8.25
C GLN A 58 -13.20 -8.41 -6.80
N GLU A 59 -14.38 -7.83 -6.61
CA GLU A 59 -15.03 -7.63 -5.30
C GLU A 59 -15.23 -8.94 -4.54
N LYS A 60 -15.33 -10.07 -5.25
CA LYS A 60 -15.42 -11.41 -4.65
C LYS A 60 -14.18 -11.80 -3.85
N LEU A 61 -13.03 -11.22 -4.16
CA LEU A 61 -11.77 -11.45 -3.46
C LEU A 61 -11.46 -10.37 -2.42
N ALA A 62 -12.11 -9.20 -2.50
CA ALA A 62 -11.88 -8.05 -1.62
C ALA A 62 -12.51 -8.20 -0.23
N VAL A 63 -12.75 -9.42 0.24
CA VAL A 63 -13.36 -9.71 1.54
C VAL A 63 -12.37 -9.40 2.66
N ARG A 64 -12.74 -8.51 3.59
CA ARG A 64 -11.89 -8.05 4.69
C ARG A 64 -12.51 -8.36 6.05
N GLY A 65 -11.70 -8.88 6.97
CA GLY A 65 -12.12 -9.21 8.33
C GLY A 65 -12.30 -10.72 8.55
N TYR A 66 -11.89 -11.19 9.74
CA TYR A 66 -11.88 -12.62 10.07
C TYR A 66 -13.27 -13.29 9.94
N VAL A 67 -14.33 -12.60 10.33
CA VAL A 67 -15.70 -13.14 10.29
C VAL A 67 -16.23 -13.19 8.86
N GLU A 68 -15.97 -12.16 8.04
CA GLU A 68 -16.38 -12.13 6.63
C GLU A 68 -15.58 -13.11 5.80
N VAL A 69 -14.27 -13.24 6.03
CA VAL A 69 -13.42 -14.25 5.39
C VAL A 69 -13.94 -15.66 5.69
N LEU A 70 -14.31 -15.97 6.93
CA LEU A 70 -14.88 -17.28 7.29
C LEU A 70 -16.23 -17.54 6.60
N ARG A 71 -17.08 -16.53 6.46
CA ARG A 71 -18.36 -16.65 5.74
C ARG A 71 -18.20 -16.93 4.26
N HIS A 72 -17.20 -16.28 3.61
CA HIS A 72 -16.96 -16.40 2.18
C HIS A 72 -15.86 -17.38 1.81
N TYR A 73 -15.25 -18.06 2.80
CA TYR A 73 -14.12 -18.97 2.56
C TYR A 73 -14.42 -20.06 1.55
N ALA A 74 -15.58 -20.68 1.63
CA ALA A 74 -16.01 -21.73 0.69
C ALA A 74 -16.19 -21.19 -0.75
N GLU A 75 -16.73 -19.96 -0.89
CA GLU A 75 -16.88 -19.30 -2.19
C GLU A 75 -15.51 -18.95 -2.77
N ILE A 76 -14.62 -18.33 -1.99
CA ILE A 76 -13.27 -17.94 -2.42
C ILE A 76 -12.44 -19.18 -2.80
N ALA A 77 -12.52 -20.26 -2.01
CA ALA A 77 -11.87 -21.51 -2.32
C ALA A 77 -12.47 -22.18 -3.59
N GLY A 78 -13.78 -22.04 -3.78
CA GLY A 78 -14.48 -22.46 -4.98
C GLY A 78 -14.01 -21.73 -6.22
N ILE A 79 -13.94 -20.40 -6.17
CA ILE A 79 -13.41 -19.53 -7.25
C ILE A 79 -11.96 -19.93 -7.57
N ARG A 80 -11.09 -20.08 -6.57
CA ARG A 80 -9.69 -20.46 -6.76
C ARG A 80 -9.56 -21.80 -7.49
N ARG A 81 -10.36 -22.82 -7.09
CA ARG A 81 -10.37 -24.13 -7.74
C ARG A 81 -10.86 -24.06 -9.19
N GLN A 82 -11.94 -23.33 -9.46
CA GLN A 82 -12.49 -23.16 -10.81
C GLN A 82 -11.53 -22.40 -11.72
N LEU A 83 -10.90 -21.31 -11.19
CA LEU A 83 -9.90 -20.54 -11.90
C LEU A 83 -8.70 -21.41 -12.28
N LYS A 84 -8.13 -22.19 -11.32
CA LYS A 84 -7.04 -23.16 -11.59
C LYS A 84 -7.40 -24.10 -12.74
N ALA A 85 -8.58 -24.73 -12.66
CA ALA A 85 -9.04 -25.67 -13.68
C ALA A 85 -9.21 -25.00 -15.06
N ARG A 86 -9.74 -23.77 -15.10
CA ARG A 86 -9.91 -23.01 -16.33
C ARG A 86 -8.57 -22.62 -16.95
N LEU A 87 -7.62 -22.11 -16.17
CA LEU A 87 -6.30 -21.73 -16.64
C LEU A 87 -5.53 -22.89 -17.27
N LEU A 88 -5.58 -24.08 -16.62
CA LEU A 88 -4.93 -25.27 -17.15
C LEU A 88 -5.59 -25.77 -18.43
N ARG A 89 -6.92 -25.68 -18.55
CA ARG A 89 -7.65 -26.08 -19.75
C ARG A 89 -7.41 -25.13 -20.92
N GLU A 90 -7.31 -23.83 -20.65
CA GLU A 90 -7.13 -22.80 -21.68
C GLU A 90 -5.66 -22.57 -22.07
N GLY A 91 -4.71 -23.30 -21.46
CA GLY A 91 -3.31 -23.29 -21.84
C GLY A 91 -2.62 -21.97 -21.57
N ALA A 92 -2.87 -21.32 -20.40
CA ALA A 92 -2.09 -20.16 -20.01
C ALA A 92 -0.62 -20.55 -19.76
N GLU A 93 0.32 -19.75 -20.29
CA GLU A 93 1.75 -20.02 -20.20
C GLU A 93 2.35 -19.53 -18.88
N LEU A 94 1.76 -18.44 -18.38
CA LEU A 94 2.25 -17.73 -17.20
C LEU A 94 1.07 -17.33 -16.31
N PHE A 95 1.25 -17.48 -15.00
CA PHE A 95 0.35 -16.92 -14.00
C PHE A 95 1.10 -15.90 -13.14
N ILE A 96 0.49 -14.72 -12.92
CA ILE A 96 1.04 -13.67 -12.07
C ILE A 96 0.02 -13.32 -10.98
N GLY A 97 0.33 -13.66 -9.73
CA GLY A 97 -0.42 -13.18 -8.58
C GLY A 97 0.02 -11.77 -8.20
N VAL A 98 -0.91 -10.84 -8.08
CA VAL A 98 -0.61 -9.46 -7.68
C VAL A 98 -1.14 -9.20 -6.28
N ASP A 99 -0.22 -9.04 -5.32
CA ASP A 99 -0.56 -8.91 -3.90
C ASP A 99 -1.46 -10.08 -3.40
N ALA A 100 -2.31 -9.85 -2.39
CA ALA A 100 -3.25 -10.85 -1.87
C ALA A 100 -2.65 -12.26 -1.67
N PRO A 101 -1.54 -12.42 -0.92
CA PRO A 101 -0.76 -13.65 -0.86
C PRO A 101 -1.54 -14.85 -0.30
N ASP A 102 -2.58 -14.62 0.51
CA ASP A 102 -3.41 -15.68 1.06
C ASP A 102 -4.30 -16.37 0.00
N PHE A 103 -4.60 -15.67 -1.10
CA PHE A 103 -5.28 -16.24 -2.27
C PHE A 103 -4.28 -16.74 -3.31
N ASN A 104 -3.34 -15.90 -3.69
CA ASN A 104 -2.47 -16.11 -4.85
C ASN A 104 -1.44 -17.22 -4.62
N LEU A 105 -0.77 -17.27 -3.47
CA LEU A 105 0.28 -18.27 -3.24
C LEU A 105 -0.21 -19.73 -3.33
N ASP A 106 -1.44 -20.01 -2.88
CA ASP A 106 -2.01 -21.38 -3.05
C ASP A 106 -2.35 -21.69 -4.50
N LEU A 107 -2.77 -20.68 -5.26
CA LEU A 107 -3.06 -20.84 -6.69
C LEU A 107 -1.78 -21.03 -7.49
N GLU A 108 -0.78 -20.18 -7.24
CA GLU A 108 0.55 -20.23 -7.85
C GLU A 108 1.20 -21.59 -7.63
N ALA A 109 1.27 -22.05 -6.37
CA ALA A 109 1.84 -23.38 -6.06
C ALA A 109 1.14 -24.49 -6.85
N GLY A 110 -0.19 -24.49 -6.85
CA GLY A 110 -0.92 -25.53 -7.57
C GLY A 110 -0.83 -25.44 -9.10
N LEU A 111 -0.57 -24.27 -9.70
CA LEU A 111 -0.32 -24.11 -11.13
C LEU A 111 1.12 -24.54 -11.47
N ARG A 112 2.08 -24.14 -10.64
CA ARG A 112 3.50 -24.51 -10.78
C ARG A 112 3.72 -26.02 -10.73
N GLU A 113 3.03 -26.72 -9.84
CA GLU A 113 3.02 -28.19 -9.77
C GLU A 113 2.55 -28.86 -11.07
N ARG A 114 1.83 -28.12 -11.91
CA ARG A 114 1.35 -28.57 -13.22
C ARG A 114 2.20 -28.07 -14.38
N GLY A 115 3.37 -27.49 -14.09
CA GLY A 115 4.34 -27.02 -15.08
C GLY A 115 4.08 -25.62 -15.64
N MET A 116 3.09 -24.87 -15.11
CA MET A 116 2.87 -23.47 -15.49
C MET A 116 3.92 -22.58 -14.83
N LYS A 117 4.50 -21.65 -15.57
CA LYS A 117 5.38 -20.62 -14.98
C LYS A 117 4.59 -19.69 -14.08
N THR A 118 5.17 -19.28 -12.95
CA THR A 118 4.48 -18.46 -11.94
C THR A 118 5.36 -17.33 -11.46
N ALA A 119 4.76 -16.16 -11.30
CA ALA A 119 5.39 -15.00 -10.70
C ALA A 119 4.47 -14.34 -9.67
N HIS A 120 5.05 -13.73 -8.65
CA HIS A 120 4.28 -12.96 -7.65
C HIS A 120 4.74 -11.51 -7.67
N PHE A 121 3.80 -10.60 -7.84
CA PHE A 121 4.07 -9.17 -7.80
C PHE A 121 3.68 -8.60 -6.44
N VAL A 122 4.58 -7.91 -5.79
CA VAL A 122 4.61 -7.44 -4.41
C VAL A 122 5.04 -8.55 -3.43
N CYS A 123 6.28 -8.49 -2.99
CA CYS A 123 6.78 -9.43 -1.98
C CYS A 123 5.91 -9.38 -0.72
N PRO A 124 5.34 -10.50 -0.25
CA PRO A 124 4.67 -10.54 1.04
C PRO A 124 5.60 -10.06 2.15
N SER A 125 5.08 -9.33 3.14
CA SER A 125 5.88 -8.72 4.22
C SER A 125 6.53 -9.75 5.17
N ILE A 126 7.26 -10.71 4.58
CA ILE A 126 8.01 -11.78 5.29
C ILE A 126 9.12 -11.20 6.17
N TRP A 127 9.63 -10.04 5.81
CA TRP A 127 10.67 -9.31 6.49
C TRP A 127 10.17 -8.53 7.72
N ALA A 128 8.87 -8.30 7.84
CA ALA A 128 8.29 -7.54 8.94
C ALA A 128 7.83 -8.43 10.11
N TRP A 129 7.10 -9.52 9.84
CA TRP A 129 6.43 -10.27 10.90
C TRP A 129 5.92 -11.68 10.54
N ARG A 130 6.11 -12.16 9.29
CA ARG A 130 5.65 -13.49 8.85
C ARG A 130 6.73 -14.31 8.13
N PRO A 131 7.85 -14.60 8.80
CA PRO A 131 8.94 -15.36 8.16
C PRO A 131 8.52 -16.76 7.70
N GLU A 132 7.49 -17.36 8.32
CA GLU A 132 6.95 -18.64 7.92
C GLU A 132 6.40 -18.68 6.50
N ARG A 133 6.01 -17.53 5.93
CA ARG A 133 5.54 -17.43 4.54
C ARG A 133 6.63 -17.67 3.50
N VAL A 134 7.90 -17.58 3.87
CA VAL A 134 9.03 -17.79 2.95
C VAL A 134 8.94 -19.17 2.28
N GLN A 135 8.65 -20.23 3.05
CA GLN A 135 8.56 -21.59 2.51
C GLN A 135 7.40 -21.71 1.51
N LYS A 136 6.26 -21.09 1.83
CA LYS A 136 5.10 -21.07 0.95
C LYS A 136 5.40 -20.30 -0.33
N LEU A 137 6.04 -19.13 -0.22
CA LEU A 137 6.45 -18.32 -1.37
C LEU A 137 7.42 -19.08 -2.28
N ARG A 138 8.45 -19.73 -1.70
CA ARG A 138 9.43 -20.53 -2.44
C ARG A 138 8.81 -21.68 -3.22
N ALA A 139 7.79 -22.33 -2.65
CA ALA A 139 7.06 -23.41 -3.33
C ALA A 139 6.13 -22.88 -4.43
N ALA A 140 5.64 -21.65 -4.29
CA ALA A 140 4.60 -21.09 -5.13
C ALA A 140 5.13 -20.46 -6.43
N VAL A 141 6.33 -19.86 -6.42
CA VAL A 141 6.74 -18.96 -7.51
C VAL A 141 8.10 -19.33 -8.12
N ASP A 142 8.24 -19.05 -9.40
CA ASP A 142 9.54 -19.04 -10.09
C ASP A 142 10.26 -17.70 -9.88
N HIS A 143 9.50 -16.59 -9.72
CA HIS A 143 10.07 -15.25 -9.58
C HIS A 143 9.19 -14.32 -8.76
N VAL A 144 9.80 -13.38 -8.04
CA VAL A 144 9.10 -12.31 -7.31
C VAL A 144 9.46 -10.94 -7.89
N LEU A 145 8.45 -10.16 -8.24
CA LEU A 145 8.60 -8.74 -8.61
C LEU A 145 8.48 -7.90 -7.34
N CYS A 146 9.58 -7.32 -6.90
CA CYS A 146 9.71 -6.61 -5.63
C CYS A 146 9.51 -5.10 -5.81
N ILE A 147 8.76 -4.48 -4.90
CA ILE A 147 8.53 -3.02 -4.91
C ILE A 147 9.48 -2.26 -3.99
N PHE A 148 10.25 -2.96 -3.14
CA PHE A 148 11.25 -2.36 -2.28
C PHE A 148 12.66 -2.85 -2.61
N PRO A 149 13.68 -1.95 -2.56
CA PRO A 149 15.04 -2.26 -3.06
C PRO A 149 15.77 -3.33 -2.25
N PHE A 150 15.45 -3.52 -0.97
CA PHE A 150 16.10 -4.51 -0.09
C PHE A 150 15.54 -5.93 -0.25
N GLU A 151 14.34 -6.10 -0.82
CA GLU A 151 13.64 -7.39 -0.88
C GLU A 151 14.35 -8.44 -1.73
N PRO A 152 14.92 -8.12 -2.92
CA PRO A 152 15.63 -9.14 -3.72
C PRO A 152 16.81 -9.79 -2.99
N ALA A 153 17.60 -8.99 -2.27
CA ALA A 153 18.73 -9.52 -1.49
C ALA A 153 18.28 -10.43 -0.36
N LEU A 154 17.13 -10.12 0.26
CA LEU A 154 16.52 -10.94 1.30
C LEU A 154 15.99 -12.26 0.73
N LEU A 155 15.30 -12.21 -0.42
CA LEU A 155 14.74 -13.38 -1.09
C LEU A 155 15.84 -14.29 -1.65
N ALA A 156 16.92 -13.73 -2.18
CA ALA A 156 18.09 -14.49 -2.67
C ALA A 156 18.70 -15.38 -1.57
N LYS A 157 18.78 -14.90 -0.31
CA LYS A 157 19.21 -15.69 0.85
C LYS A 157 18.30 -16.89 1.14
N GLN A 158 17.09 -16.88 0.62
CA GLN A 158 16.11 -17.94 0.76
C GLN A 158 16.01 -18.82 -0.51
N GLY A 159 16.90 -18.60 -1.51
CA GLY A 159 16.86 -19.31 -2.78
C GLY A 159 15.65 -18.98 -3.65
N ILE A 160 15.11 -17.77 -3.53
CA ILE A 160 13.97 -17.28 -4.31
C ILE A 160 14.47 -16.22 -5.29
N ALA A 161 14.25 -16.43 -6.58
CA ALA A 161 14.59 -15.46 -7.61
C ALA A 161 13.67 -14.22 -7.52
N ALA A 162 14.24 -13.04 -7.61
CA ALA A 162 13.50 -11.80 -7.48
C ALA A 162 14.15 -10.65 -8.24
N SER A 163 13.33 -9.69 -8.67
CA SER A 163 13.77 -8.44 -9.30
C SER A 163 13.13 -7.24 -8.63
N TYR A 164 13.90 -6.20 -8.36
CA TYR A 164 13.37 -4.92 -7.92
C TYR A 164 12.85 -4.14 -9.13
N VAL A 165 11.57 -3.79 -9.11
CA VAL A 165 10.89 -3.11 -10.22
C VAL A 165 10.45 -1.68 -9.88
N GLY A 166 10.77 -1.19 -8.68
CA GLY A 166 10.34 0.11 -8.18
C GLY A 166 8.96 0.11 -7.55
N HIS A 167 8.63 1.22 -6.91
CA HIS A 167 7.33 1.36 -6.24
C HIS A 167 6.41 2.27 -7.05
N PRO A 168 5.24 1.79 -7.52
CA PRO A 168 4.36 2.55 -8.41
C PRO A 168 3.91 3.91 -7.88
N LEU A 169 3.70 4.06 -6.57
CA LEU A 169 3.37 5.36 -5.97
C LEU A 169 4.45 6.42 -6.21
N ALA A 170 5.71 6.02 -6.36
CA ALA A 170 6.80 6.95 -6.67
C ALA A 170 6.72 7.52 -8.10
N ASN A 171 6.00 6.84 -8.99
CA ASN A 171 5.73 7.37 -10.33
C ASN A 171 4.45 8.24 -10.38
N VAL A 172 3.49 7.98 -9.47
CA VAL A 172 2.21 8.70 -9.41
C VAL A 172 2.34 10.02 -8.64
N ILE A 173 3.08 10.00 -7.52
CA ILE A 173 3.31 11.19 -6.69
C ILE A 173 4.43 12.01 -7.33
N PRO A 174 4.23 13.32 -7.57
CA PRO A 174 5.27 14.15 -8.20
C PRO A 174 6.49 14.31 -7.28
N MET A 175 7.69 14.35 -7.88
CA MET A 175 8.94 14.58 -7.13
C MET A 175 8.90 15.90 -6.38
N ALA A 176 8.31 16.95 -6.97
CA ALA A 176 8.07 18.25 -6.35
C ALA A 176 6.54 18.48 -6.25
N PRO A 177 5.90 18.13 -5.13
CA PRO A 177 4.48 18.39 -4.94
C PRO A 177 4.16 19.88 -4.89
N ASP A 178 3.13 20.30 -5.61
CA ASP A 178 2.68 21.71 -5.61
C ASP A 178 1.79 21.97 -4.38
N ARG A 179 2.43 22.51 -3.32
CA ARG A 179 1.75 22.86 -2.06
C ARG A 179 0.75 24.00 -2.26
N ALA A 180 1.08 24.99 -3.08
CA ALA A 180 0.23 26.16 -3.29
C ALA A 180 -1.06 25.77 -4.03
N ALA A 181 -0.93 25.03 -5.13
CA ALA A 181 -2.10 24.52 -5.86
C ALA A 181 -2.97 23.61 -4.98
N ALA A 182 -2.37 22.74 -4.16
CA ALA A 182 -3.12 21.87 -3.26
C ALA A 182 -3.89 22.66 -2.20
N ARG A 183 -3.28 23.71 -1.62
CA ARG A 183 -3.95 24.61 -0.66
C ARG A 183 -5.11 25.37 -1.30
N THR A 184 -4.90 25.93 -2.47
CA THR A 184 -5.97 26.59 -3.24
C THR A 184 -7.13 25.64 -3.52
N ALA A 185 -6.85 24.42 -3.98
CA ALA A 185 -7.86 23.41 -4.28
C ALA A 185 -8.64 22.92 -3.03
N LEU A 186 -8.09 23.11 -1.85
CA LEU A 186 -8.73 22.78 -0.57
C LEU A 186 -9.32 24.01 0.13
N GLY A 187 -9.17 25.22 -0.41
CA GLY A 187 -9.62 26.46 0.24
C GLY A 187 -8.86 26.77 1.53
N LEU A 188 -7.61 26.36 1.62
CA LEU A 188 -6.74 26.62 2.77
C LEU A 188 -5.97 27.92 2.58
N ASP A 189 -5.74 28.62 3.67
CA ASP A 189 -4.86 29.79 3.70
C ASP A 189 -3.44 29.41 3.27
N ALA A 190 -2.82 30.28 2.44
CA ALA A 190 -1.49 30.04 1.88
C ALA A 190 -0.39 29.95 2.95
N GLU A 191 -0.49 30.75 4.02
CA GLU A 191 0.55 30.92 5.03
C GLU A 191 0.25 30.19 6.36
N ALA A 192 -1.03 29.89 6.64
CA ALA A 192 -1.39 29.21 7.88
C ALA A 192 -0.76 27.82 7.94
N PRO A 193 -0.17 27.43 9.09
CA PRO A 193 0.37 26.08 9.25
C PRO A 193 -0.77 25.03 9.28
N VAL A 194 -0.62 23.98 8.48
CA VAL A 194 -1.63 22.94 8.26
C VAL A 194 -1.15 21.58 8.78
N VAL A 195 -1.95 20.96 9.63
CA VAL A 195 -1.76 19.59 10.11
C VAL A 195 -2.76 18.67 9.41
N ALA A 196 -2.28 17.63 8.73
CA ALA A 196 -3.13 16.59 8.19
C ALA A 196 -3.32 15.46 9.23
N LEU A 197 -4.58 15.08 9.48
CA LEU A 197 -4.94 13.99 10.38
C LEU A 197 -5.39 12.78 9.55
N LEU A 198 -4.63 11.69 9.57
CA LEU A 198 -4.93 10.46 8.85
C LEU A 198 -5.07 9.28 9.83
N PRO A 199 -6.19 9.17 10.56
CA PRO A 199 -6.38 8.17 11.61
C PRO A 199 -6.54 6.73 11.09
N GLY A 200 -6.54 6.54 9.78
CA GLY A 200 -6.61 5.26 9.12
C GLY A 200 -7.72 5.16 8.08
N SER A 201 -7.68 4.10 7.29
CA SER A 201 -8.63 3.79 6.22
C SER A 201 -9.60 2.65 6.58
N ARG A 202 -9.49 2.11 7.80
CA ARG A 202 -10.32 1.02 8.31
C ARG A 202 -11.09 1.45 9.56
N ARG A 203 -12.30 0.88 9.74
CA ARG A 203 -13.10 1.11 10.97
C ARG A 203 -12.33 0.80 12.25
N SER A 204 -11.54 -0.28 12.25
CA SER A 204 -10.73 -0.64 13.40
C SER A 204 -9.65 0.40 13.71
N GLU A 205 -8.99 0.96 12.71
CA GLU A 205 -7.99 2.03 12.88
C GLU A 205 -8.65 3.29 13.43
N LEU A 206 -9.76 3.72 12.81
CA LEU A 206 -10.55 4.88 13.25
C LEU A 206 -11.01 4.73 14.70
N ARG A 207 -11.49 3.55 15.10
CA ARG A 207 -11.92 3.24 16.48
C ARG A 207 -10.80 3.38 17.50
N TYR A 208 -9.56 3.02 17.14
CA TYR A 208 -8.43 3.07 18.08
C TYR A 208 -7.71 4.42 18.08
N LEU A 209 -7.68 5.13 16.94
CA LEU A 209 -6.88 6.33 16.77
C LEU A 209 -7.72 7.61 16.61
N GLY A 210 -8.97 7.54 16.19
CA GLY A 210 -9.78 8.70 15.87
C GLY A 210 -9.90 9.70 17.03
N ASP A 211 -10.36 9.24 18.19
CA ASP A 211 -10.50 10.08 19.38
C ASP A 211 -9.14 10.64 19.86
N ARG A 212 -8.08 9.82 19.78
CA ARG A 212 -6.72 10.23 20.18
C ARG A 212 -6.17 11.33 19.27
N PHE A 213 -6.43 11.24 17.97
CA PHE A 213 -6.01 12.24 16.98
C PHE A 213 -6.76 13.55 17.18
N LEU A 214 -8.06 13.50 17.41
CA LEU A 214 -8.85 14.69 17.67
C LEU A 214 -8.50 15.34 19.02
N ALA A 215 -8.23 14.55 20.05
CA ALA A 215 -7.76 15.08 21.34
C ALA A 215 -6.37 15.70 21.21
N ALA A 216 -5.44 15.08 20.46
CA ALA A 216 -4.14 15.66 20.15
C ALA A 216 -4.28 16.97 19.34
N ALA A 217 -5.18 17.01 18.36
CA ALA A 217 -5.48 18.21 17.59
C ALA A 217 -6.00 19.35 18.48
N ALA A 218 -6.84 19.06 19.49
CA ALA A 218 -7.32 20.04 20.44
C ALA A 218 -6.16 20.63 21.29
N LEU A 219 -5.24 19.77 21.75
CA LEU A 219 -4.04 20.23 22.47
C LEU A 219 -3.14 21.09 21.59
N MET A 220 -2.92 20.68 20.34
CA MET A 220 -2.16 21.49 19.37
C MET A 220 -2.82 22.84 19.10
N GLN A 221 -4.17 22.87 18.94
CA GLN A 221 -4.92 24.09 18.73
C GLN A 221 -4.86 25.05 19.94
N GLN A 222 -4.83 24.51 21.17
CA GLN A 222 -4.64 25.33 22.39
C GLN A 222 -3.25 25.95 22.43
N ALA A 223 -2.21 25.19 22.08
CA ALA A 223 -0.83 25.66 22.07
C ALA A 223 -0.54 26.64 20.92
N ARG A 224 -1.20 26.44 19.75
CA ARG A 224 -1.02 27.24 18.54
C ARG A 224 -2.36 27.48 17.84
N PRO A 225 -3.09 28.55 18.20
CA PRO A 225 -4.43 28.83 17.68
C PRO A 225 -4.52 29.04 16.18
N GLU A 226 -3.41 29.40 15.52
CA GLU A 226 -3.33 29.62 14.08
C GLU A 226 -3.34 28.33 13.25
N LEU A 227 -3.14 27.17 13.89
CA LEU A 227 -3.12 25.87 13.19
C LEU A 227 -4.45 25.59 12.47
N ARG A 228 -4.34 25.02 11.28
CA ARG A 228 -5.47 24.47 10.54
C ARG A 228 -5.35 22.95 10.46
N PHE A 229 -6.49 22.28 10.54
CA PHE A 229 -6.53 20.82 10.52
C PHE A 229 -7.36 20.34 9.33
N VAL A 230 -6.81 19.39 8.57
CA VAL A 230 -7.50 18.70 7.48
C VAL A 230 -7.55 17.21 7.76
N LEU A 231 -8.69 16.57 7.49
CA LEU A 231 -8.88 15.14 7.70
C LEU A 231 -9.53 14.55 6.43
N PRO A 232 -8.77 13.83 5.61
CA PRO A 232 -9.33 13.09 4.49
C PRO A 232 -10.01 11.81 5.00
N ALA A 233 -11.27 11.61 4.64
CA ALA A 233 -12.03 10.41 4.98
C ALA A 233 -12.47 9.68 3.72
N LEU A 234 -12.42 8.35 3.76
CA LEU A 234 -13.06 7.54 2.72
C LEU A 234 -14.58 7.73 2.76
N PRO A 235 -15.27 7.72 1.61
CA PRO A 235 -16.72 7.86 1.58
C PRO A 235 -17.45 6.86 2.50
N SER A 236 -16.95 5.62 2.59
CA SER A 236 -17.49 4.57 3.44
C SER A 236 -17.33 4.80 4.95
N LEU A 237 -16.44 5.71 5.37
CA LEU A 237 -16.18 6.04 6.77
C LEU A 237 -16.60 7.47 7.12
N ARG A 238 -17.06 8.26 6.13
CA ARG A 238 -17.35 9.68 6.30
C ARG A 238 -18.30 9.94 7.47
N GLY A 239 -19.42 9.24 7.54
CA GLY A 239 -20.39 9.43 8.61
C GLY A 239 -19.85 9.14 10.02
N GLU A 240 -18.98 8.13 10.14
CA GLU A 240 -18.32 7.81 11.41
C GLU A 240 -17.32 8.91 11.81
N VAL A 241 -16.56 9.44 10.85
CA VAL A 241 -15.61 10.55 11.09
C VAL A 241 -16.34 11.84 11.45
N GLU A 242 -17.47 12.15 10.78
CA GLU A 242 -18.33 13.31 11.13
C GLU A 242 -18.85 13.24 12.56
N GLN A 243 -19.31 12.07 12.99
CA GLN A 243 -19.76 11.83 14.36
C GLN A 243 -18.63 12.01 15.38
N LEU A 244 -17.43 11.48 15.10
CA LEU A 244 -16.26 11.67 15.94
C LEU A 244 -15.88 13.15 16.09
N ILE A 245 -15.82 13.89 14.98
CA ILE A 245 -15.52 15.33 15.00
C ILE A 245 -16.61 16.09 15.78
N ALA A 246 -17.88 15.78 15.54
CA ALA A 246 -19.01 16.44 16.22
C ALA A 246 -19.03 16.22 17.73
N GLY A 247 -18.56 15.05 18.21
CA GLY A 247 -18.45 14.70 19.61
C GLY A 247 -17.16 15.20 20.30
N SER A 248 -16.25 15.82 19.56
CA SER A 248 -14.94 16.25 20.05
C SER A 248 -14.86 17.77 20.30
N ALA A 249 -13.82 18.20 21.01
CA ALA A 249 -13.47 19.63 21.16
C ALA A 249 -13.06 20.29 19.81
N MET A 250 -12.88 19.52 18.75
CA MET A 250 -12.50 19.98 17.43
C MET A 250 -13.68 20.23 16.48
N LYS A 251 -14.91 20.16 16.99
CA LYS A 251 -16.13 20.49 16.21
C LYS A 251 -16.02 21.88 15.55
N GLY A 252 -16.20 21.91 14.23
CA GLY A 252 -16.07 23.14 13.42
C GLY A 252 -14.63 23.66 13.22
N ARG A 253 -13.61 22.92 13.69
CA ARG A 253 -12.19 23.31 13.58
C ARG A 253 -11.37 22.36 12.71
N VAL A 254 -11.93 21.25 12.27
CA VAL A 254 -11.34 20.29 11.35
C VAL A 254 -12.05 20.36 10.01
N GLN A 255 -11.32 20.59 8.94
CA GLN A 255 -11.84 20.51 7.60
C GLN A 255 -11.86 19.05 7.15
N LEU A 256 -13.05 18.48 7.05
CA LEU A 256 -13.25 17.13 6.54
C LEU A 256 -13.25 17.15 5.00
N ILE A 257 -12.45 16.27 4.40
CA ILE A 257 -12.28 16.18 2.94
C ILE A 257 -12.70 14.78 2.47
N ASP A 258 -13.50 14.70 1.39
CA ASP A 258 -13.91 13.44 0.78
C ASP A 258 -12.77 12.82 -0.03
N GLY A 259 -12.20 11.72 0.46
CA GLY A 259 -11.03 11.11 -0.14
C GLY A 259 -9.88 12.11 -0.23
N ARG A 260 -9.24 12.21 -1.39
CA ARG A 260 -8.18 13.18 -1.70
C ARG A 260 -7.06 13.27 -0.66
N SER A 261 -6.63 12.12 -0.09
CA SER A 261 -5.50 12.05 0.86
C SER A 261 -4.22 12.69 0.27
N HIS A 262 -3.97 12.50 -1.02
CA HIS A 262 -2.85 13.12 -1.70
C HIS A 262 -2.92 14.65 -1.69
N ALA A 263 -4.11 15.23 -1.86
CA ALA A 263 -4.26 16.70 -1.76
C ALA A 263 -3.99 17.19 -0.34
N ALA A 264 -4.46 16.48 0.69
CA ALA A 264 -4.17 16.78 2.09
C ALA A 264 -2.67 16.70 2.38
N LEU A 265 -1.99 15.64 1.91
CA LEU A 265 -0.55 15.46 2.05
C LEU A 265 0.26 16.51 1.27
N ALA A 266 -0.20 16.90 0.08
CA ALA A 266 0.45 17.99 -0.68
C ALA A 266 0.31 19.34 0.02
N ALA A 267 -0.83 19.62 0.66
CA ALA A 267 -1.14 20.91 1.29
C ALA A 267 -0.56 21.10 2.69
N CYS A 268 -0.38 20.02 3.47
CA CYS A 268 0.00 20.10 4.88
C CYS A 268 1.50 20.41 5.09
N ASP A 269 1.85 20.85 6.29
CA ASP A 269 3.21 21.04 6.76
C ASP A 269 3.72 19.84 7.56
N VAL A 270 2.82 19.17 8.27
CA VAL A 270 3.09 17.95 9.04
C VAL A 270 1.85 17.05 9.04
N THR A 271 2.04 15.76 9.18
CA THR A 271 0.91 14.83 9.30
C THR A 271 1.01 13.97 10.56
N LEU A 272 -0.14 13.79 11.22
CA LEU A 272 -0.35 12.78 12.24
C LEU A 272 -1.07 11.61 11.57
N ILE A 273 -0.44 10.44 11.51
CA ILE A 273 -0.82 9.39 10.58
C ILE A 273 -0.80 7.99 11.22
N ALA A 274 -1.82 7.19 10.93
CA ALA A 274 -1.83 5.77 11.26
C ALA A 274 -0.78 4.99 10.44
N SER A 275 -0.13 4.01 11.06
CA SER A 275 0.80 3.13 10.36
C SER A 275 0.11 2.36 9.22
N GLY A 276 0.74 2.33 8.05
CA GLY A 276 0.25 1.68 6.84
C GLY A 276 0.87 2.30 5.59
N THR A 277 0.35 1.97 4.42
CA THR A 277 0.83 2.47 3.11
C THR A 277 0.82 4.00 3.04
N ALA A 278 -0.13 4.66 3.71
CA ALA A 278 -0.21 6.12 3.75
C ALA A 278 1.05 6.79 4.32
N THR A 279 1.84 6.10 5.16
CA THR A 279 3.12 6.62 5.67
C THR A 279 4.17 6.73 4.56
N LEU A 280 4.16 5.81 3.59
CA LEU A 280 4.99 5.94 2.40
C LEU A 280 4.51 7.08 1.49
N GLU A 281 3.20 7.23 1.30
CA GLU A 281 2.64 8.38 0.56
C GLU A 281 3.11 9.69 1.18
N ALA A 282 3.00 9.86 2.51
CA ALA A 282 3.47 11.05 3.21
C ALA A 282 4.98 11.30 3.01
N ALA A 283 5.81 10.25 3.02
CA ALA A 283 7.24 10.36 2.73
C ALA A 283 7.49 10.78 1.27
N LEU A 284 6.76 10.22 0.32
CA LEU A 284 6.85 10.61 -1.10
C LEU A 284 6.36 12.06 -1.34
N PHE A 285 5.43 12.56 -0.54
CA PHE A 285 5.07 13.98 -0.48
C PHE A 285 6.07 14.84 0.30
N LYS A 286 7.15 14.26 0.85
CA LYS A 286 8.20 14.93 1.65
C LYS A 286 7.62 15.61 2.91
N ARG A 287 6.60 14.98 3.52
CA ARG A 287 5.96 15.54 4.71
C ARG A 287 6.54 14.95 5.99
N PRO A 288 6.97 15.78 6.94
CA PRO A 288 7.20 15.34 8.30
C PRO A 288 5.96 14.65 8.84
N MET A 289 6.15 13.62 9.64
CA MET A 289 5.02 12.88 10.18
C MET A 289 5.29 12.36 11.59
N VAL A 290 4.21 12.11 12.31
CA VAL A 290 4.18 11.29 13.52
C VAL A 290 3.33 10.07 13.24
N ILE A 291 3.93 8.90 13.28
CA ILE A 291 3.24 7.64 13.01
C ILE A 291 2.65 7.12 14.32
N ALA A 292 1.36 6.82 14.30
CA ALA A 292 0.68 6.20 15.42
C ALA A 292 0.18 4.80 15.05
N TYR A 293 0.25 3.88 16.00
CA TYR A 293 -0.35 2.57 15.83
C TYR A 293 -0.97 2.09 17.13
N ASN A 294 -2.22 1.63 17.05
CA ASN A 294 -2.90 1.06 18.20
C ASN A 294 -3.83 -0.08 17.75
N MET A 295 -3.86 -1.13 18.54
CA MET A 295 -4.70 -2.30 18.33
C MET A 295 -5.06 -2.95 19.67
N ASN A 296 -5.90 -3.98 19.62
CA ASN A 296 -6.23 -4.76 20.82
C ASN A 296 -4.95 -5.25 21.54
N PRO A 297 -4.83 -5.07 22.87
CA PRO A 297 -3.62 -5.42 23.63
C PRO A 297 -3.19 -6.88 23.49
N MET A 298 -4.13 -7.84 23.44
CA MET A 298 -3.80 -9.27 23.26
C MET A 298 -3.22 -9.52 21.86
N SER A 299 -3.81 -8.93 20.83
CA SER A 299 -3.29 -9.02 19.46
C SER A 299 -1.91 -8.38 19.35
N TRP A 300 -1.70 -7.25 20.03
CA TRP A 300 -0.39 -6.60 20.09
C TRP A 300 0.66 -7.48 20.77
N ALA A 301 0.35 -8.06 21.93
CA ALA A 301 1.27 -8.95 22.63
C ALA A 301 1.72 -10.14 21.75
N LEU A 302 0.82 -10.67 20.94
CA LEU A 302 1.14 -11.73 19.98
C LEU A 302 1.98 -11.21 18.80
N MET A 303 1.61 -10.06 18.23
CA MET A 303 2.31 -9.45 17.09
C MET A 303 3.72 -9.02 17.47
N ARG A 304 3.91 -8.41 18.64
CA ARG A 304 5.21 -7.97 19.16
C ARG A 304 6.22 -9.12 19.26
N ARG A 305 5.77 -10.34 19.60
CA ARG A 305 6.64 -11.53 19.65
C ARG A 305 7.13 -11.99 18.28
N LYS A 306 6.39 -11.63 17.22
CA LYS A 306 6.70 -12.00 15.83
C LYS A 306 7.37 -10.88 15.05
N GLN A 307 7.49 -9.71 15.64
CA GLN A 307 8.12 -8.55 15.01
C GLN A 307 9.61 -8.80 14.80
N LEU A 308 10.06 -8.64 13.55
CA LEU A 308 11.46 -8.85 13.15
C LEU A 308 12.26 -7.56 13.06
N GLN A 309 11.60 -6.41 13.14
CA GLN A 309 12.19 -5.10 13.01
C GLN A 309 11.66 -4.16 14.10
N PRO A 310 12.45 -3.18 14.54
CA PRO A 310 12.00 -2.24 15.57
C PRO A 310 10.96 -1.24 15.08
N TRP A 311 10.76 -1.13 13.75
CA TRP A 311 9.89 -0.14 13.11
C TRP A 311 8.58 -0.74 12.66
N VAL A 312 7.53 0.09 12.59
CA VAL A 312 6.21 -0.27 12.03
C VAL A 312 5.84 0.62 10.83
N GLY A 313 6.49 1.76 10.65
CA GLY A 313 6.26 2.68 9.54
C GLY A 313 7.20 2.43 8.37
N LEU A 314 6.65 2.43 7.15
CA LEU A 314 7.44 2.21 5.95
C LEU A 314 8.63 3.18 5.78
N PRO A 315 8.53 4.49 6.10
CA PRO A 315 9.68 5.38 5.99
C PRO A 315 10.88 4.96 6.85
N ASN A 316 10.64 4.56 8.11
CA ASN A 316 11.70 4.10 9.00
C ASN A 316 12.29 2.77 8.53
N ILE A 317 11.44 1.84 8.07
CA ILE A 317 11.87 0.56 7.50
C ILE A 317 12.76 0.76 6.27
N LEU A 318 12.34 1.63 5.35
CA LEU A 318 13.08 1.88 4.10
C LEU A 318 14.36 2.66 4.34
N CYS A 319 14.38 3.54 5.32
CA CYS A 319 15.60 4.27 5.71
C CYS A 319 16.53 3.45 6.62
N GLY A 320 16.05 2.33 7.22
CA GLY A 320 16.82 1.51 8.16
C GLY A 320 17.10 2.18 9.50
N GLU A 321 16.38 3.25 9.82
CA GLU A 321 16.54 4.07 11.05
C GLU A 321 15.24 4.81 11.40
N PHE A 322 15.15 5.32 12.64
CA PHE A 322 14.04 6.19 13.05
C PHE A 322 14.20 7.60 12.46
N VAL A 323 13.75 7.82 11.21
CA VAL A 323 13.74 9.16 10.59
C VAL A 323 12.53 9.98 11.02
N VAL A 324 11.45 9.31 11.47
CA VAL A 324 10.24 9.92 12.03
C VAL A 324 9.80 9.19 13.29
N PRO A 325 9.17 9.88 14.26
CA PRO A 325 8.70 9.24 15.49
C PRO A 325 7.55 8.27 15.24
N GLU A 326 7.58 7.13 15.95
CA GLU A 326 6.50 6.14 16.00
C GLU A 326 5.99 6.04 17.44
N LEU A 327 4.74 6.39 17.66
CA LEU A 327 4.06 6.27 18.95
C LEU A 327 3.09 5.10 18.90
N ILE A 328 3.40 4.03 19.63
CA ILE A 328 2.74 2.74 19.51
C ILE A 328 2.03 2.42 20.83
N GLN A 329 0.77 1.94 20.75
CA GLN A 329 -0.02 1.49 21.88
C GLN A 329 -0.14 2.57 23.00
N GLU A 330 0.44 2.31 24.16
CA GLU A 330 0.39 3.20 25.32
C GLU A 330 1.12 4.53 25.08
N ALA A 331 2.13 4.54 24.22
CA ALA A 331 2.85 5.76 23.83
C ALA A 331 2.00 6.68 22.91
N ALA A 332 1.01 6.14 22.22
CA ALA A 332 0.11 6.90 21.35
C ALA A 332 -0.93 7.70 22.18
N THR A 333 -0.50 8.44 23.20
CA THR A 333 -1.35 9.34 23.98
C THR A 333 -1.64 10.63 23.22
N PRO A 334 -2.79 11.30 23.44
CA PRO A 334 -3.05 12.61 22.85
C PRO A 334 -1.93 13.62 23.09
N GLN A 335 -1.39 13.64 24.32
CA GLN A 335 -0.30 14.51 24.72
C GLN A 335 0.98 14.23 23.90
N GLY A 336 1.45 12.97 23.87
CA GLY A 336 2.65 12.58 23.13
C GLY A 336 2.53 12.82 21.62
N LEU A 337 1.33 12.55 21.05
CA LEU A 337 1.03 12.81 19.64
C LEU A 337 1.09 14.31 19.32
N ALA A 338 0.52 15.16 20.20
CA ALA A 338 0.53 16.61 20.04
C ALA A 338 1.96 17.16 20.13
N GLU A 339 2.72 16.78 21.18
CA GLU A 339 4.09 17.23 21.41
C GLU A 339 5.01 16.84 20.22
N ALA A 340 4.95 15.59 19.77
CA ALA A 340 5.76 15.13 18.66
C ALA A 340 5.41 15.86 17.34
N THR A 341 4.13 16.18 17.13
CA THR A 341 3.68 16.92 15.92
C THR A 341 4.13 18.38 15.98
N LEU A 342 3.98 19.04 17.13
CA LEU A 342 4.41 20.43 17.33
C LEU A 342 5.94 20.56 17.22
N ALA A 343 6.70 19.56 17.64
CA ALA A 343 8.15 19.55 17.53
C ALA A 343 8.63 19.65 16.08
N TRP A 344 7.93 19.03 15.11
CA TRP A 344 8.21 19.20 13.69
C TRP A 344 7.98 20.64 13.22
N LEU A 345 6.86 21.25 13.61
CA LEU A 345 6.53 22.64 13.25
C LEU A 345 7.50 23.68 13.87
N ALA A 346 8.18 23.30 14.95
CA ALA A 346 9.16 24.16 15.62
C ALA A 346 10.60 23.92 15.13
N SER A 347 10.86 23.00 14.19
CA SER A 347 12.21 22.58 13.81
C SER A 347 12.42 22.60 12.28
N PRO A 348 12.48 23.79 11.62
CA PRO A 348 12.63 23.92 10.16
C PRO A 348 13.84 23.15 9.61
N ASP A 349 14.98 23.20 10.31
CA ASP A 349 16.21 22.51 9.88
C ASP A 349 16.03 20.98 9.84
N LYS A 350 15.35 20.40 10.85
CA LYS A 350 15.03 18.98 10.86
C LYS A 350 14.05 18.61 9.74
N VAL A 351 13.08 19.47 9.47
CA VAL A 351 12.14 19.29 8.35
C VAL A 351 12.89 19.28 7.04
N HIS A 352 13.80 20.23 6.81
CA HIS A 352 14.59 20.30 5.59
C HIS A 352 15.47 19.05 5.40
N ALA A 353 16.18 18.61 6.43
CA ALA A 353 16.99 17.39 6.40
C ALA A 353 16.13 16.15 6.07
N LEU A 354 14.95 16.03 6.69
CA LEU A 354 14.01 14.95 6.39
C LEU A 354 13.51 14.99 4.95
N GLN A 355 13.20 16.18 4.41
CA GLN A 355 12.76 16.36 3.03
C GLN A 355 13.84 15.92 2.02
N GLN A 356 15.11 16.20 2.31
CA GLN A 356 16.23 15.70 1.50
C GLN A 356 16.31 14.17 1.55
N ARG A 357 16.17 13.58 2.73
CA ARG A 357 16.14 12.12 2.89
C ARG A 357 14.98 11.48 2.12
N PHE A 358 13.80 12.04 2.21
CA PHE A 358 12.62 11.55 1.50
C PHE A 358 12.69 11.80 -0.02
N SER A 359 13.39 12.82 -0.46
CA SER A 359 13.65 13.04 -1.89
C SER A 359 14.60 11.97 -2.46
N ALA A 360 15.63 11.60 -1.71
CA ALA A 360 16.51 10.49 -2.07
C ALA A 360 15.76 9.15 -2.11
N LEU A 361 14.94 8.87 -1.09
CA LEU A 361 14.08 7.69 -1.06
C LEU A 361 13.10 7.66 -2.25
N HIS A 362 12.50 8.78 -2.59
CA HIS A 362 11.60 8.87 -3.74
C HIS A 362 12.33 8.54 -5.05
N ALA A 363 13.51 9.11 -5.28
CA ALA A 363 14.33 8.82 -6.45
C ALA A 363 14.76 7.35 -6.53
N GLU A 364 15.04 6.71 -5.39
CA GLU A 364 15.35 5.28 -5.33
C GLU A 364 14.15 4.40 -5.68
N LEU A 365 12.95 4.79 -5.24
CA LEU A 365 11.71 4.05 -5.48
C LEU A 365 11.12 4.30 -6.87
N GLN A 366 11.45 5.41 -7.51
CA GLN A 366 10.98 5.77 -8.85
C GLN A 366 11.76 5.00 -9.91
N ARG A 367 11.11 4.06 -10.56
CA ARG A 367 11.67 3.22 -11.62
C ARG A 367 10.69 3.12 -12.79
N ASP A 368 11.19 2.69 -13.94
CA ASP A 368 10.33 2.27 -15.05
C ASP A 368 9.76 0.88 -14.75
N THR A 369 8.77 0.86 -13.84
CA THR A 369 8.13 -0.37 -13.37
C THR A 369 7.58 -1.23 -14.52
N PRO A 370 6.88 -0.66 -15.54
CA PRO A 370 6.39 -1.45 -16.65
C PRO A 370 7.49 -2.22 -17.38
N THR A 371 8.55 -1.55 -17.77
CA THR A 371 9.67 -2.17 -18.50
C THR A 371 10.40 -3.21 -17.65
N LEU A 372 10.71 -2.88 -16.39
CA LEU A 372 11.40 -3.80 -15.48
C LEU A 372 10.58 -5.05 -15.18
N CYS A 373 9.26 -4.91 -15.06
CA CYS A 373 8.36 -6.06 -14.92
C CYS A 373 8.40 -6.95 -16.17
N ALA A 374 8.30 -6.37 -17.37
CA ALA A 374 8.35 -7.13 -18.61
C ALA A 374 9.70 -7.87 -18.80
N ASP A 375 10.82 -7.22 -18.46
CA ASP A 375 12.15 -7.84 -18.51
C ASP A 375 12.30 -9.01 -17.53
N ALA A 376 11.75 -8.87 -16.32
CA ALA A 376 11.76 -9.95 -15.34
C ALA A 376 10.88 -11.14 -15.78
N ILE A 377 9.70 -10.87 -16.34
CA ILE A 377 8.81 -11.90 -16.87
C ILE A 377 9.42 -12.61 -18.08
N GLN A 378 10.11 -11.89 -18.96
CA GLN A 378 10.81 -12.52 -20.07
C GLN A 378 11.81 -13.57 -19.57
N LYS A 379 12.60 -13.26 -18.55
CA LYS A 379 13.54 -14.23 -17.94
C LYS A 379 12.84 -15.46 -17.37
N VAL A 380 11.63 -15.30 -16.81
CA VAL A 380 10.83 -16.43 -16.31
C VAL A 380 10.37 -17.34 -17.45
N LEU A 381 10.03 -16.77 -18.59
CA LEU A 381 9.56 -17.54 -19.76
C LEU A 381 10.71 -18.24 -20.48
N GLU A 382 11.91 -17.68 -20.49
CA GLU A 382 13.10 -18.22 -21.13
C GLU A 382 13.82 -19.30 -20.31
N GLY A 383 13.67 -19.32 -18.98
CA GLY A 383 14.32 -20.26 -18.04
C GLY A 383 13.41 -21.33 -17.51
#